data_9fea31868adedd52c7c09ce6d7770ec5
#
_entry.id   9fea31868adedd52c7c09ce6d7770ec5
#
_cell.length_a   1.000
_cell.length_b   1.000
_cell.length_c   1.000
_cell.angle_alpha   90.00
_cell.angle_beta   90.00
_cell.angle_gamma   90.00
#
_symmetry.space_group_name_H-M   'P 1'
#
loop_
_entity.id
_entity.type
_entity.pdbx_description
1 polymer ?
#
loop_
_entity_poly.entity_id
_entity_poly.type
_entity_poly.pdbx_seq_one_letter_code
_entity_poly.pdbx_strand_id
1 'polypeptide(L)'
;MEKKKLREAVRFALVVFISALLLESCGSVPFTGRRQLQLVSNEEVLALSLQQYQEFMRTAPVERGTPNAQMVNRIGNRIANAVKTFYTNNGYASELDDYTWQFNLVKDNSVNAFAMPGGKVVVYSGLLPVTQTEDALAVVIGHEIAHVLARHSNERLSQQVAIQYGGTIAGGLLGNSQVMQQLGSTVFGLGAQYGVMMPYARTQEYEADEIGLILMAIAGYDPRVAVPFWTRMAQSSSGGKTPEFLSTHPSDSKRIARIESIMPNVLKYYKGEGMQNDTKESIKTQAAAPLRSGETKTSKEWSF
;
A
#
# COMPACT_ATOMS: atom_id res chain seq x y z
N MET A 1 -16.63 51.06 8.07
CA MET A 1 -17.47 49.85 8.12
C MET A 1 -17.37 48.98 6.85
N GLU A 2 -17.45 49.52 5.66
CA GLU A 2 -17.40 48.78 4.40
C GLU A 2 -16.11 47.98 4.17
N LYS A 3 -14.94 48.57 4.40
CA LYS A 3 -13.64 47.89 4.23
C LYS A 3 -13.50 46.64 5.13
N LYS A 4 -14.13 46.64 6.30
CA LYS A 4 -14.11 45.48 7.21
C LYS A 4 -15.01 44.37 6.67
N LYS A 5 -16.23 44.70 6.24
CA LYS A 5 -17.16 43.73 5.62
C LYS A 5 -16.59 43.15 4.33
N LEU A 6 -15.92 43.93 3.50
CA LEU A 6 -15.28 43.46 2.28
C LEU A 6 -14.14 42.45 2.60
N ARG A 7 -13.30 42.74 3.60
CA ARG A 7 -12.24 41.83 4.03
C ARG A 7 -12.80 40.52 4.59
N GLU A 8 -13.90 40.56 5.33
CA GLU A 8 -14.56 39.36 5.86
C GLU A 8 -15.18 38.54 4.73
N ALA A 9 -15.81 39.15 3.76
CA ALA A 9 -16.37 38.51 2.58
C ALA A 9 -15.27 37.84 1.72
N VAL A 10 -14.15 38.53 1.50
CA VAL A 10 -13.00 37.97 0.77
C VAL A 10 -12.39 36.79 1.51
N ARG A 11 -12.26 36.89 2.85
CA ARG A 11 -11.76 35.74 3.66
C ARG A 11 -12.71 34.56 3.59
N PHE A 12 -14.01 34.80 3.70
CA PHE A 12 -15.01 33.73 3.59
C PHE A 12 -14.98 33.07 2.20
N ALA A 13 -14.97 33.89 1.13
CA ALA A 13 -14.86 33.39 -0.24
C ALA A 13 -13.57 32.56 -0.46
N LEU A 14 -12.43 33.02 0.11
CA LEU A 14 -11.16 32.30 0.05
C LEU A 14 -11.23 30.95 0.80
N VAL A 15 -11.85 30.92 1.97
CA VAL A 15 -12.06 29.68 2.74
C VAL A 15 -12.94 28.71 1.97
N VAL A 16 -14.05 29.17 1.40
CA VAL A 16 -14.94 28.34 0.58
C VAL A 16 -14.23 27.82 -0.66
N PHE A 17 -13.45 28.66 -1.33
CA PHE A 17 -12.66 28.26 -2.51
C PHE A 17 -11.59 27.21 -2.17
N ILE A 18 -10.84 27.42 -1.08
CA ILE A 18 -9.85 26.43 -0.59
C ILE A 18 -10.54 25.13 -0.19
N SER A 19 -11.70 25.21 0.49
CA SER A 19 -12.46 24.00 0.85
C SER A 19 -12.96 23.24 -0.37
N ALA A 20 -13.39 23.94 -1.42
CA ALA A 20 -13.80 23.33 -2.68
C ALA A 20 -12.62 22.62 -3.38
N LEU A 21 -11.45 23.26 -3.45
CA LEU A 21 -10.23 22.66 -4.00
C LEU A 21 -9.79 21.41 -3.23
N LEU A 22 -9.91 21.41 -1.90
CA LEU A 22 -9.57 20.24 -1.07
C LEU A 22 -10.56 19.09 -1.30
N LEU A 23 -11.82 19.36 -1.65
CA LEU A 23 -12.79 18.31 -1.98
C LEU A 23 -12.50 17.62 -3.31
N GLU A 24 -11.98 18.36 -4.30
CA GLU A 24 -11.54 17.80 -5.60
C GLU A 24 -10.22 17.01 -5.50
N SER A 25 -9.38 17.33 -4.50
CA SER A 25 -8.09 16.65 -4.27
C SER A 25 -8.22 15.30 -3.55
N CYS A 26 -9.43 14.75 -3.39
CA CYS A 26 -9.65 13.48 -2.73
C CYS A 26 -9.89 12.38 -3.76
N GLY A 27 -8.91 11.49 -3.92
CA GLY A 27 -9.07 10.22 -4.64
C GLY A 27 -9.81 9.17 -3.81
N SER A 28 -10.28 8.10 -4.46
CA SER A 28 -10.83 6.92 -3.79
C SER A 28 -10.02 5.68 -4.12
N VAL A 29 -9.86 4.80 -3.13
CA VAL A 29 -9.19 3.50 -3.31
C VAL A 29 -10.14 2.54 -4.03
N PRO A 30 -9.77 1.94 -5.18
CA PRO A 30 -10.68 1.12 -5.99
C PRO A 30 -11.30 -0.08 -5.25
N PHE A 31 -10.57 -0.70 -4.32
CA PHE A 31 -11.04 -1.87 -3.57
C PHE A 31 -12.02 -1.53 -2.46
N THR A 32 -11.73 -0.47 -1.70
CA THR A 32 -12.41 -0.16 -0.43
C THR A 32 -13.34 1.04 -0.54
N GLY A 33 -13.18 1.85 -1.58
CA GLY A 33 -13.89 3.12 -1.71
C GLY A 33 -13.45 4.17 -0.70
N ARG A 34 -12.41 3.90 0.12
CA ARG A 34 -11.89 4.85 1.10
C ARG A 34 -11.38 6.11 0.39
N ARG A 35 -11.77 7.26 0.92
CA ARG A 35 -11.25 8.53 0.43
C ARG A 35 -9.88 8.82 1.03
N GLN A 36 -8.98 9.35 0.23
CA GLN A 36 -7.62 9.70 0.63
C GLN A 36 -7.18 11.02 0.01
N LEU A 37 -6.27 11.73 0.70
CA LEU A 37 -5.71 12.98 0.22
C LEU A 37 -4.71 12.68 -0.92
N GLN A 38 -4.90 13.32 -2.07
CA GLN A 38 -4.02 13.22 -3.24
C GLN A 38 -3.70 14.61 -3.77
N LEU A 39 -2.74 15.30 -3.13
CA LEU A 39 -2.26 16.62 -3.56
C LEU A 39 -1.19 16.51 -4.65
N VAL A 40 -0.51 15.37 -4.72
CA VAL A 40 0.55 15.09 -5.69
C VAL A 40 -0.03 14.20 -6.78
N SER A 41 0.28 14.48 -8.04
CA SER A 41 -0.22 13.68 -9.15
C SER A 41 0.39 12.27 -9.15
N ASN A 42 -0.34 11.30 -9.73
CA ASN A 42 0.17 9.92 -9.82
C ASN A 42 1.41 9.84 -10.70
N GLU A 43 1.49 10.63 -11.76
CA GLU A 43 2.63 10.71 -12.67
C GLU A 43 3.89 11.18 -11.94
N GLU A 44 3.76 12.19 -11.08
CA GLU A 44 4.87 12.72 -10.29
C GLU A 44 5.34 11.70 -9.24
N VAL A 45 4.41 11.05 -8.55
CA VAL A 45 4.72 9.96 -7.58
C VAL A 45 5.41 8.81 -8.29
N LEU A 46 4.95 8.41 -9.47
CA LEU A 46 5.56 7.35 -10.27
C LEU A 46 6.97 7.70 -10.72
N ALA A 47 7.19 8.93 -11.21
CA ALA A 47 8.52 9.40 -11.64
C ALA A 47 9.52 9.38 -10.48
N LEU A 48 9.14 9.89 -9.30
CA LEU A 48 9.95 9.86 -8.09
C LEU A 48 10.26 8.43 -7.64
N SER A 49 9.25 7.56 -7.68
CA SER A 49 9.38 6.15 -7.34
C SER A 49 10.38 5.44 -8.25
N LEU A 50 10.26 5.61 -9.56
CA LEU A 50 11.16 4.99 -10.54
C LEU A 50 12.60 5.47 -10.36
N GLN A 51 12.81 6.76 -10.12
CA GLN A 51 14.14 7.30 -9.85
C GLN A 51 14.77 6.64 -8.62
N GLN A 52 14.03 6.56 -7.51
CA GLN A 52 14.51 5.94 -6.27
C GLN A 52 14.76 4.44 -6.42
N TYR A 53 13.88 3.74 -7.13
CA TYR A 53 14.05 2.33 -7.42
C TYR A 53 15.31 2.06 -8.27
N GLN A 54 15.55 2.85 -9.31
CA GLN A 54 16.75 2.73 -10.16
C GLN A 54 18.03 2.97 -9.35
N GLU A 55 18.02 3.98 -8.46
CA GLU A 55 19.15 4.26 -7.57
C GLU A 55 19.44 3.08 -6.65
N PHE A 56 18.41 2.53 -6.00
CA PHE A 56 18.54 1.34 -5.16
C PHE A 56 19.09 0.15 -5.94
N MET A 57 18.54 -0.13 -7.12
CA MET A 57 18.92 -1.31 -7.92
C MET A 57 20.34 -1.25 -8.48
N ARG A 58 20.97 -0.05 -8.53
CA ARG A 58 22.38 0.07 -8.96
C ARG A 58 23.35 -0.60 -8.01
N THR A 59 23.03 -0.63 -6.71
CA THR A 59 23.93 -1.15 -5.67
C THR A 59 23.37 -2.39 -4.95
N ALA A 60 22.08 -2.67 -5.10
CA ALA A 60 21.43 -3.80 -4.43
C ALA A 60 22.02 -5.15 -4.92
N PRO A 61 22.42 -6.04 -4.01
CA PRO A 61 22.93 -7.38 -4.35
C PRO A 61 21.76 -8.32 -4.72
N VAL A 62 21.19 -8.12 -5.91
CA VAL A 62 20.04 -8.87 -6.41
C VAL A 62 20.42 -10.32 -6.69
N GLU A 63 19.70 -11.26 -6.08
CA GLU A 63 19.80 -12.67 -6.40
C GLU A 63 19.04 -12.99 -7.69
N ARG A 64 19.71 -13.68 -8.63
CA ARG A 64 19.12 -14.09 -9.91
C ARG A 64 19.31 -15.58 -10.10
N GLY A 65 18.27 -16.26 -10.61
CA GLY A 65 18.33 -17.68 -10.95
C GLY A 65 18.34 -18.65 -9.79
N THR A 66 18.41 -18.19 -8.54
CA THR A 66 18.32 -19.05 -7.36
C THR A 66 16.88 -19.57 -7.17
N PRO A 67 16.68 -20.74 -6.52
CA PRO A 67 15.34 -21.23 -6.20
C PRO A 67 14.48 -20.21 -5.43
N ASN A 68 15.09 -19.48 -4.50
CA ASN A 68 14.42 -18.44 -3.72
C ASN A 68 14.01 -17.24 -4.60
N ALA A 69 14.86 -16.78 -5.50
CA ALA A 69 14.53 -15.70 -6.45
C ALA A 69 13.41 -16.13 -7.40
N GLN A 70 13.45 -17.40 -7.87
CA GLN A 70 12.37 -17.97 -8.69
C GLN A 70 11.04 -18.05 -7.92
N MET A 71 11.07 -18.44 -6.65
CA MET A 71 9.91 -18.45 -5.75
C MET A 71 9.28 -17.06 -5.60
N VAL A 72 10.08 -16.04 -5.27
CA VAL A 72 9.63 -14.65 -5.15
C VAL A 72 8.97 -14.18 -6.45
N ASN A 73 9.61 -14.44 -7.61
CA ASN A 73 9.06 -14.09 -8.91
C ASN A 73 7.76 -14.83 -9.22
N ARG A 74 7.68 -16.12 -8.92
CA ARG A 74 6.47 -16.93 -9.14
C ARG A 74 5.29 -16.40 -8.32
N ILE A 75 5.50 -16.16 -7.03
CA ILE A 75 4.46 -15.65 -6.13
C ILE A 75 4.01 -14.27 -6.60
N GLY A 76 4.95 -13.36 -6.84
CA GLY A 76 4.65 -12.01 -7.28
C GLY A 76 3.85 -11.97 -8.58
N ASN A 77 4.25 -12.75 -9.59
CA ASN A 77 3.53 -12.82 -10.87
C ASN A 77 2.13 -13.42 -10.73
N ARG A 78 1.94 -14.44 -9.87
CA ARG A 78 0.60 -14.99 -9.60
C ARG A 78 -0.32 -13.93 -8.97
N ILE A 79 0.18 -13.17 -7.99
CA ILE A 79 -0.61 -12.08 -7.37
C ILE A 79 -0.85 -10.94 -8.38
N ALA A 80 0.14 -10.55 -9.18
CA ALA A 80 -0.04 -9.54 -10.24
C ALA A 80 -1.10 -9.94 -11.27
N ASN A 81 -1.18 -11.22 -11.62
CA ASN A 81 -2.26 -11.74 -12.47
C ASN A 81 -3.62 -11.68 -11.79
N ALA A 82 -3.69 -11.94 -10.47
CA ALA A 82 -4.91 -11.76 -9.68
C ALA A 82 -5.35 -10.29 -9.65
N VAL A 83 -4.42 -9.35 -9.50
CA VAL A 83 -4.67 -7.90 -9.62
C VAL A 83 -5.29 -7.58 -10.98
N LYS A 84 -4.64 -8.01 -12.07
CA LYS A 84 -5.14 -7.75 -13.43
C LYS A 84 -6.56 -8.30 -13.61
N THR A 85 -6.81 -9.52 -13.15
CA THR A 85 -8.13 -10.15 -13.23
C THR A 85 -9.17 -9.35 -12.44
N PHE A 86 -8.86 -8.99 -11.20
CA PHE A 86 -9.78 -8.22 -10.35
C PHE A 86 -10.09 -6.85 -10.95
N TYR A 87 -9.08 -6.10 -11.38
CA TYR A 87 -9.25 -4.76 -11.95
C TYR A 87 -10.05 -4.80 -13.26
N THR A 88 -9.76 -5.75 -14.14
CA THR A 88 -10.50 -5.92 -15.41
C THR A 88 -11.96 -6.23 -15.15
N ASN A 89 -12.26 -7.13 -14.22
CA ASN A 89 -13.63 -7.55 -13.92
C ASN A 89 -14.47 -6.46 -13.24
N ASN A 90 -13.80 -5.48 -12.59
CA ASN A 90 -14.47 -4.38 -11.88
C ASN A 90 -14.42 -3.05 -12.64
N GLY A 91 -13.91 -3.01 -13.87
CA GLY A 91 -13.90 -1.79 -14.70
C GLY A 91 -12.76 -0.81 -14.38
N TYR A 92 -11.72 -1.26 -13.69
CA TYR A 92 -10.57 -0.45 -13.31
C TYR A 92 -9.31 -0.76 -14.13
N ALA A 93 -9.44 -1.44 -15.28
CA ALA A 93 -8.28 -1.92 -16.04
C ALA A 93 -7.25 -0.82 -16.37
N SER A 94 -7.72 0.38 -16.73
CA SER A 94 -6.86 1.54 -17.03
C SER A 94 -6.02 2.03 -15.85
N GLU A 95 -6.42 1.74 -14.62
CA GLU A 95 -5.64 2.08 -13.43
C GLU A 95 -4.29 1.33 -13.34
N LEU A 96 -4.12 0.30 -14.18
CA LEU A 96 -2.90 -0.53 -14.23
C LEU A 96 -1.99 -0.19 -15.42
N ASP A 97 -2.34 0.78 -16.26
CA ASP A 97 -1.57 1.09 -17.48
C ASP A 97 -0.12 1.49 -17.19
N ASP A 98 0.12 2.14 -16.06
CA ASP A 98 1.46 2.55 -15.61
C ASP A 98 2.21 1.48 -14.80
N TYR A 99 1.65 0.27 -14.65
CA TYR A 99 2.26 -0.77 -13.84
C TYR A 99 3.11 -1.71 -14.69
N THR A 100 4.40 -1.75 -14.37
CA THR A 100 5.34 -2.75 -14.89
C THR A 100 5.90 -3.56 -13.74
N TRP A 101 5.25 -4.68 -13.46
CA TRP A 101 5.57 -5.53 -12.32
C TRP A 101 6.99 -6.10 -12.39
N GLN A 102 7.73 -5.94 -11.31
CA GLN A 102 9.05 -6.51 -11.12
C GLN A 102 9.19 -7.00 -9.69
N PHE A 103 9.63 -8.25 -9.53
CA PHE A 103 9.80 -8.90 -8.23
C PHE A 103 11.26 -9.29 -8.08
N ASN A 104 11.94 -8.74 -7.09
CA ASN A 104 13.36 -8.97 -6.88
C ASN A 104 13.62 -9.49 -5.48
N LEU A 105 14.49 -10.51 -5.39
CA LEU A 105 15.08 -10.96 -4.14
C LEU A 105 16.44 -10.28 -4.01
N VAL A 106 16.66 -9.59 -2.89
CA VAL A 106 17.93 -8.94 -2.56
C VAL A 106 18.59 -9.71 -1.42
N LYS A 107 19.89 -9.99 -1.55
CA LYS A 107 20.68 -10.67 -0.53
C LYS A 107 20.97 -9.69 0.61
N ASP A 108 20.11 -9.69 1.60
CA ASP A 108 20.21 -8.89 2.83
C ASP A 108 19.62 -9.69 3.99
N ASN A 109 20.27 -9.63 5.15
CA ASN A 109 19.84 -10.35 6.35
C ASN A 109 18.71 -9.63 7.11
N SER A 110 18.38 -8.41 6.73
CA SER A 110 17.23 -7.67 7.30
C SER A 110 15.94 -8.40 7.00
N VAL A 111 15.08 -8.50 7.98
CA VAL A 111 13.72 -9.02 7.82
C VAL A 111 12.86 -7.89 7.25
N ASN A 112 12.84 -7.78 5.92
CA ASN A 112 12.18 -6.66 5.23
C ASN A 112 11.65 -7.05 3.85
N ALA A 113 10.66 -6.28 3.39
CA ALA A 113 10.18 -6.21 2.02
C ALA A 113 9.59 -4.81 1.79
N PHE A 114 9.48 -4.39 0.56
CA PHE A 114 8.78 -3.16 0.20
C PHE A 114 8.28 -3.21 -1.23
N ALA A 115 7.24 -2.43 -1.52
CA ALA A 115 6.81 -2.16 -2.88
C ALA A 115 6.77 -0.66 -3.16
N MET A 116 7.05 -0.31 -4.41
CA MET A 116 7.04 1.07 -4.88
C MET A 116 6.03 1.25 -6.02
N PRO A 117 5.42 2.44 -6.14
CA PRO A 117 4.56 2.79 -7.26
C PRO A 117 5.13 2.36 -8.61
N GLY A 118 4.24 1.91 -9.52
CA GLY A 118 4.65 1.31 -10.79
C GLY A 118 4.95 -0.20 -10.71
N GLY A 119 4.67 -0.85 -9.55
CA GLY A 119 4.75 -2.30 -9.40
C GLY A 119 6.16 -2.85 -9.19
N LYS A 120 7.02 -2.13 -8.48
CA LYS A 120 8.39 -2.54 -8.15
C LYS A 120 8.43 -3.14 -6.74
N VAL A 121 8.60 -4.45 -6.62
CA VAL A 121 8.57 -5.19 -5.35
C VAL A 121 9.96 -5.78 -5.06
N VAL A 122 10.43 -5.55 -3.85
CA VAL A 122 11.70 -6.06 -3.36
C VAL A 122 11.44 -6.87 -2.08
N VAL A 123 12.02 -8.06 -2.03
CA VAL A 123 12.03 -8.94 -0.86
C VAL A 123 13.47 -9.12 -0.42
N TYR A 124 13.76 -9.00 0.86
CA TYR A 124 15.09 -9.29 1.41
C TYR A 124 15.17 -10.75 1.83
N SER A 125 16.32 -11.39 1.57
CA SER A 125 16.52 -12.82 1.86
C SER A 125 16.35 -13.16 3.36
N GLY A 126 16.61 -12.18 4.25
CA GLY A 126 16.36 -12.30 5.70
C GLY A 126 14.90 -12.48 6.08
N LEU A 127 13.94 -12.17 5.20
CA LEU A 127 12.51 -12.40 5.43
C LEU A 127 12.13 -13.88 5.27
N LEU A 128 12.83 -14.65 4.42
CA LEU A 128 12.45 -16.01 4.05
C LEU A 128 12.42 -16.99 5.24
N PRO A 129 13.38 -16.96 6.21
CA PRO A 129 13.29 -17.77 7.39
C PRO A 129 12.09 -17.50 8.29
N VAL A 130 11.51 -16.28 8.22
CA VAL A 130 10.35 -15.88 9.02
C VAL A 130 9.05 -16.30 8.33
N THR A 131 8.98 -16.20 7.02
CA THR A 131 7.79 -16.63 6.24
C THR A 131 7.67 -18.15 6.22
N GLN A 132 8.77 -18.90 6.04
CA GLN A 132 8.88 -20.36 6.05
C GLN A 132 8.15 -21.07 4.91
N THR A 133 7.04 -20.53 4.39
CA THR A 133 6.20 -21.11 3.33
C THR A 133 5.92 -20.10 2.23
N GLU A 134 5.56 -20.60 1.04
CA GLU A 134 5.13 -19.74 -0.07
C GLU A 134 3.87 -18.95 0.26
N ASP A 135 2.89 -19.58 0.94
CA ASP A 135 1.66 -18.88 1.35
C ASP A 135 1.95 -17.73 2.32
N ALA A 136 2.86 -17.93 3.29
CA ALA A 136 3.22 -16.85 4.21
C ALA A 136 4.04 -15.74 3.50
N LEU A 137 4.86 -16.08 2.51
CA LEU A 137 5.52 -15.07 1.68
C LEU A 137 4.52 -14.34 0.78
N ALA A 138 3.47 -15.04 0.31
CA ALA A 138 2.38 -14.43 -0.44
C ALA A 138 1.56 -13.44 0.40
N VAL A 139 1.42 -13.65 1.73
CA VAL A 139 0.84 -12.64 2.64
C VAL A 139 1.63 -11.34 2.57
N VAL A 140 2.97 -11.40 2.66
CA VAL A 140 3.82 -10.21 2.62
C VAL A 140 3.77 -9.54 1.24
N ILE A 141 3.98 -10.30 0.16
CA ILE A 141 3.99 -9.76 -1.20
C ILE A 141 2.61 -9.16 -1.56
N GLY A 142 1.52 -9.81 -1.16
CA GLY A 142 0.17 -9.31 -1.34
C GLY A 142 -0.08 -8.01 -0.58
N HIS A 143 0.40 -7.92 0.66
CA HIS A 143 0.34 -6.72 1.49
C HIS A 143 1.10 -5.55 0.84
N GLU A 144 2.31 -5.79 0.34
CA GLU A 144 3.11 -4.78 -0.36
C GLU A 144 2.45 -4.30 -1.65
N ILE A 145 1.93 -5.24 -2.45
CA ILE A 145 1.16 -4.92 -3.66
C ILE A 145 -0.07 -4.06 -3.30
N ALA A 146 -0.76 -4.39 -2.21
CA ALA A 146 -1.94 -3.66 -1.75
C ALA A 146 -1.62 -2.20 -1.39
N HIS A 147 -0.48 -1.93 -0.74
CA HIS A 147 -0.02 -0.56 -0.48
C HIS A 147 0.13 0.26 -1.76
N VAL A 148 0.65 -0.36 -2.83
CA VAL A 148 0.83 0.31 -4.13
C VAL A 148 -0.53 0.56 -4.80
N LEU A 149 -1.41 -0.44 -4.82
CA LEU A 149 -2.74 -0.34 -5.43
C LEU A 149 -3.65 0.66 -4.71
N ALA A 150 -3.56 0.71 -3.37
CA ALA A 150 -4.26 1.70 -2.54
C ALA A 150 -3.59 3.08 -2.55
N ARG A 151 -2.47 3.25 -3.29
CA ARG A 151 -1.74 4.52 -3.43
C ARG A 151 -1.32 5.14 -2.08
N HIS A 152 -1.00 4.30 -1.10
CA HIS A 152 -0.64 4.76 0.26
C HIS A 152 0.59 5.67 0.26
N SER A 153 1.56 5.45 -0.65
CA SER A 153 2.72 6.34 -0.79
C SER A 153 2.33 7.72 -1.30
N ASN A 154 1.35 7.82 -2.22
CA ASN A 154 0.82 9.11 -2.67
C ASN A 154 0.11 9.84 -1.53
N GLU A 155 -0.75 9.14 -0.80
CA GLU A 155 -1.44 9.71 0.37
C GLU A 155 -0.43 10.25 1.40
N ARG A 156 0.61 9.47 1.75
CA ARG A 156 1.67 9.90 2.68
C ARG A 156 2.45 11.10 2.16
N LEU A 157 2.83 11.11 0.89
CA LEU A 157 3.53 12.24 0.27
C LEU A 157 2.64 13.48 0.31
N SER A 158 1.35 13.34 -0.03
CA SER A 158 0.37 14.43 0.03
C SER A 158 0.18 14.96 1.45
N GLN A 159 0.14 14.09 2.46
CA GLN A 159 0.09 14.48 3.86
C GLN A 159 1.35 15.25 4.30
N GLN A 160 2.54 14.81 3.87
CA GLN A 160 3.79 15.52 4.15
C GLN A 160 3.81 16.92 3.51
N VAL A 161 3.38 17.01 2.25
CA VAL A 161 3.21 18.29 1.56
C VAL A 161 2.24 19.20 2.33
N ALA A 162 1.10 18.67 2.78
CA ALA A 162 0.12 19.43 3.55
C ALA A 162 0.67 19.93 4.89
N ILE A 163 1.39 19.08 5.62
CA ILE A 163 1.98 19.42 6.93
C ILE A 163 3.10 20.46 6.76
N GLN A 164 4.01 20.23 5.81
CA GLN A 164 5.20 21.05 5.67
C GLN A 164 4.94 22.38 4.98
N TYR A 165 3.97 22.42 4.08
CA TYR A 165 3.70 23.56 3.20
C TYR A 165 2.24 24.05 3.22
N GLY A 166 1.40 23.55 4.13
CA GLY A 166 -0.06 23.79 4.15
C GLY A 166 -0.49 25.25 4.06
N GLY A 167 0.37 26.21 4.46
CA GLY A 167 0.15 27.66 4.27
C GLY A 167 0.63 28.20 2.91
N THR A 168 1.44 27.47 2.14
CA THR A 168 2.12 27.93 0.91
C THR A 168 1.76 27.12 -0.33
N ILE A 169 0.97 26.06 -0.21
CA ILE A 169 0.53 25.20 -1.34
C ILE A 169 -0.21 26.04 -2.42
N ALA A 170 -0.90 27.07 -2.02
CA ALA A 170 -1.58 28.01 -2.94
C ALA A 170 -0.59 28.82 -3.82
N GLY A 171 0.72 28.78 -3.55
CA GLY A 171 1.75 29.56 -4.21
C GLY A 171 2.64 28.84 -5.22
N GLY A 172 2.30 27.64 -5.67
CA GLY A 172 3.02 26.96 -6.76
C GLY A 172 4.22 26.11 -6.34
N LEU A 173 4.31 25.68 -5.07
CA LEU A 173 5.40 24.79 -4.59
C LEU A 173 5.33 23.38 -5.15
N LEU A 174 4.17 22.92 -5.62
CA LEU A 174 4.00 21.60 -6.25
C LEU A 174 4.81 21.44 -7.54
N GLY A 175 5.26 22.54 -8.16
CA GLY A 175 6.16 22.52 -9.32
C GLY A 175 7.66 22.60 -8.98
N ASN A 176 8.06 22.62 -7.70
CA ASN A 176 9.46 22.70 -7.32
C ASN A 176 10.09 21.31 -7.22
N SER A 177 10.83 20.92 -8.26
CA SER A 177 11.46 19.59 -8.39
C SER A 177 12.40 19.24 -7.23
N GLN A 178 13.09 20.20 -6.62
CA GLN A 178 13.99 19.93 -5.48
C GLN A 178 13.22 19.56 -4.21
N VAL A 179 12.13 20.28 -3.92
CA VAL A 179 11.26 19.99 -2.78
C VAL A 179 10.62 18.61 -2.95
N MET A 180 10.11 18.31 -4.15
CA MET A 180 9.50 17.03 -4.44
C MET A 180 10.50 15.87 -4.37
N GLN A 181 11.72 16.04 -4.82
CA GLN A 181 12.78 15.04 -4.69
C GLN A 181 13.13 14.77 -3.22
N GLN A 182 13.23 15.81 -2.38
CA GLN A 182 13.50 15.66 -0.95
C GLN A 182 12.35 14.94 -0.23
N LEU A 183 11.11 15.31 -0.51
CA LEU A 183 9.93 14.64 0.05
C LEU A 183 9.82 13.22 -0.46
N GLY A 184 10.05 12.99 -1.74
CA GLY A 184 10.07 11.65 -2.35
C GLY A 184 11.10 10.75 -1.68
N SER A 185 12.33 11.22 -1.47
CA SER A 185 13.36 10.45 -0.76
C SER A 185 12.97 10.13 0.70
N THR A 186 12.19 11.00 1.35
CA THR A 186 11.68 10.76 2.69
C THR A 186 10.55 9.72 2.70
N VAL A 187 9.64 9.77 1.75
CA VAL A 187 8.46 8.89 1.69
C VAL A 187 8.79 7.52 1.10
N PHE A 188 9.57 7.50 0.02
CA PHE A 188 10.00 6.25 -0.61
C PHE A 188 11.23 5.63 0.05
N GLY A 189 11.88 6.37 0.94
CA GLY A 189 12.95 6.06 1.87
C GLY A 189 13.67 4.73 1.66
N LEU A 190 14.33 4.57 0.51
CA LEU A 190 15.32 3.51 0.31
C LEU A 190 16.57 3.77 1.16
N GLY A 191 16.52 4.83 1.93
CA GLY A 191 17.35 5.05 3.08
C GLY A 191 17.08 4.06 4.22
N ALA A 192 16.70 2.82 3.90
CA ALA A 192 16.81 1.70 4.83
C ALA A 192 18.24 1.56 5.38
N GLN A 193 19.24 2.04 4.65
CA GLN A 193 20.57 2.31 5.17
C GLN A 193 20.60 3.44 6.22
N TYR A 194 19.55 4.28 6.30
CA TYR A 194 19.53 5.50 7.13
C TYR A 194 18.32 5.62 8.07
N GLY A 195 17.50 4.58 8.19
CA GLY A 195 16.60 4.39 9.35
C GLY A 195 15.42 5.36 9.50
N VAL A 196 14.96 6.04 8.45
CA VAL A 196 13.84 6.98 8.56
C VAL A 196 12.75 6.69 7.53
N MET A 197 12.28 5.44 7.50
CA MET A 197 10.97 5.19 6.86
C MET A 197 9.87 5.58 7.85
N MET A 198 8.98 6.49 7.44
CA MET A 198 7.81 6.79 8.27
C MET A 198 6.86 5.60 8.26
N PRO A 199 6.42 5.11 9.42
CA PRO A 199 5.48 3.99 9.48
C PRO A 199 4.16 4.37 8.81
N TYR A 200 3.52 3.39 8.17
CA TYR A 200 2.17 3.56 7.63
C TYR A 200 1.16 3.79 8.75
N ALA A 201 0.14 4.59 8.46
CA ALA A 201 -0.95 4.76 9.40
C ALA A 201 -1.69 3.42 9.58
N ARG A 202 -2.19 3.16 10.79
CA ARG A 202 -2.89 1.90 11.11
C ARG A 202 -4.05 1.60 10.16
N THR A 203 -4.76 2.61 9.69
CA THR A 203 -5.83 2.47 8.71
C THR A 203 -5.31 1.96 7.35
N GLN A 204 -4.13 2.40 6.93
CA GLN A 204 -3.47 1.95 5.70
C GLN A 204 -2.99 0.50 5.84
N GLU A 205 -2.50 0.11 7.03
CA GLU A 205 -2.12 -1.28 7.31
C GLU A 205 -3.32 -2.23 7.22
N TYR A 206 -4.46 -1.85 7.84
CA TYR A 206 -5.68 -2.65 7.78
C TYR A 206 -6.23 -2.78 6.37
N GLU A 207 -6.15 -1.71 5.58
CA GLU A 207 -6.56 -1.70 4.19
C GLU A 207 -5.63 -2.58 3.33
N ALA A 208 -4.32 -2.50 3.56
CA ALA A 208 -3.34 -3.33 2.86
C ALA A 208 -3.49 -4.82 3.22
N ASP A 209 -3.79 -5.16 4.47
CA ASP A 209 -4.08 -6.54 4.86
C ASP A 209 -5.33 -7.07 4.15
N GLU A 210 -6.42 -6.30 4.13
CA GLU A 210 -7.67 -6.73 3.50
C GLU A 210 -7.51 -6.96 1.99
N ILE A 211 -6.95 -5.98 1.28
CA ILE A 211 -6.70 -6.07 -0.16
C ILE A 211 -5.70 -7.18 -0.46
N GLY A 212 -4.60 -7.24 0.27
CA GLY A 212 -3.52 -8.20 0.05
C GLY A 212 -3.98 -9.65 0.25
N LEU A 213 -4.78 -9.91 1.29
CA LEU A 213 -5.34 -11.23 1.56
C LEU A 213 -6.37 -11.67 0.51
N ILE A 214 -7.18 -10.74 -0.01
CA ILE A 214 -8.09 -11.02 -1.12
C ILE A 214 -7.30 -11.38 -2.37
N LEU A 215 -6.27 -10.62 -2.71
CA LEU A 215 -5.46 -10.84 -3.90
C LEU A 215 -4.68 -12.16 -3.83
N MET A 216 -4.09 -12.49 -2.68
CA MET A 216 -3.41 -13.78 -2.53
C MET A 216 -4.39 -14.96 -2.62
N ALA A 217 -5.61 -14.81 -2.07
CA ALA A 217 -6.65 -15.83 -2.18
C ALA A 217 -7.09 -16.05 -3.64
N ILE A 218 -7.29 -14.98 -4.41
CA ILE A 218 -7.56 -15.05 -5.87
C ILE A 218 -6.40 -15.72 -6.60
N ALA A 219 -5.14 -15.43 -6.18
CA ALA A 219 -3.95 -16.06 -6.74
C ALA A 219 -3.79 -17.54 -6.34
N GLY A 220 -4.67 -18.08 -5.48
CA GLY A 220 -4.69 -19.48 -5.05
C GLY A 220 -3.76 -19.79 -3.88
N TYR A 221 -3.29 -18.79 -3.16
CA TYR A 221 -2.56 -18.96 -1.89
C TYR A 221 -3.53 -18.96 -0.70
N ASP A 222 -3.24 -19.79 0.30
CA ASP A 222 -4.12 -19.94 1.47
C ASP A 222 -4.01 -18.75 2.42
N PRO A 223 -5.06 -17.89 2.53
CA PRO A 223 -5.00 -16.69 3.37
C PRO A 223 -5.02 -17.00 4.88
N ARG A 224 -5.40 -18.22 5.28
CA ARG A 224 -5.48 -18.62 6.70
C ARG A 224 -4.12 -18.61 7.38
N VAL A 225 -3.02 -18.70 6.62
CA VAL A 225 -1.66 -18.59 7.15
C VAL A 225 -1.29 -17.20 7.65
N ALA A 226 -2.08 -16.17 7.35
CA ALA A 226 -1.78 -14.80 7.73
C ALA A 226 -1.74 -14.61 9.26
N VAL A 227 -2.69 -15.18 10.00
CA VAL A 227 -2.75 -15.07 11.46
C VAL A 227 -1.50 -15.70 12.12
N PRO A 228 -1.17 -16.97 11.87
CA PRO A 228 0.05 -17.55 12.45
C PRO A 228 1.34 -16.85 11.94
N PHE A 229 1.37 -16.35 10.72
CA PHE A 229 2.51 -15.58 10.20
C PHE A 229 2.71 -14.27 10.97
N TRP A 230 1.68 -13.43 11.11
CA TRP A 230 1.78 -12.17 11.85
C TRP A 230 2.06 -12.37 13.33
N THR A 231 1.56 -13.46 13.91
CA THR A 231 1.89 -13.85 15.31
C THR A 231 3.38 -14.15 15.46
N ARG A 232 3.97 -14.94 14.55
CA ARG A 232 5.43 -15.20 14.54
C ARG A 232 6.23 -13.92 14.33
N MET A 233 5.80 -13.08 13.38
CA MET A 233 6.46 -11.82 13.08
C MET A 233 6.48 -10.90 14.33
N ALA A 234 5.38 -10.80 15.04
CA ALA A 234 5.29 -10.02 16.28
C ALA A 234 6.19 -10.60 17.39
N GLN A 235 6.25 -11.93 17.52
CA GLN A 235 7.12 -12.61 18.50
C GLN A 235 8.60 -12.43 18.20
N SER A 236 9.00 -12.30 16.94
CA SER A 236 10.40 -12.05 16.56
C SER A 236 10.94 -10.71 17.08
N SER A 237 10.04 -9.77 17.45
CA SER A 237 10.41 -8.51 18.09
C SER A 237 10.83 -8.67 19.56
N SER A 238 10.48 -9.78 20.21
CA SER A 238 10.75 -9.99 21.64
C SER A 238 12.22 -10.29 21.95
N GLY A 239 13.05 -10.55 20.94
CA GLY A 239 14.48 -10.85 21.06
C GLY A 239 15.41 -9.63 21.12
N GLY A 240 14.90 -8.42 21.34
CA GLY A 240 15.69 -7.20 21.54
C GLY A 240 15.99 -6.37 20.29
N LYS A 241 15.69 -6.86 19.07
CA LYS A 241 15.77 -6.08 17.84
C LYS A 241 14.49 -6.26 17.04
N THR A 242 13.69 -5.20 16.97
CA THR A 242 12.47 -5.20 16.13
C THR A 242 12.85 -5.43 14.66
N PRO A 243 12.22 -6.39 13.96
CA PRO A 243 12.37 -6.52 12.51
C PRO A 243 12.11 -5.20 11.80
N GLU A 244 12.91 -4.90 10.79
CA GLU A 244 12.80 -3.63 10.04
C GLU A 244 11.41 -3.50 9.40
N PHE A 245 10.86 -4.60 8.92
CA PHE A 245 9.50 -4.67 8.40
C PHE A 245 8.45 -4.15 9.40
N LEU A 246 8.57 -4.49 10.68
CA LEU A 246 7.64 -4.02 11.71
C LEU A 246 7.83 -2.55 12.08
N SER A 247 8.97 -1.95 11.73
CA SER A 247 9.19 -0.51 11.92
C SER A 247 8.37 0.32 10.93
N THR A 248 8.13 -0.21 9.74
CA THR A 248 7.31 0.43 8.70
C THR A 248 5.88 -0.06 8.70
N HIS A 249 5.65 -1.31 9.10
CA HIS A 249 4.36 -2.01 9.15
C HIS A 249 4.07 -2.51 10.58
N PRO A 250 3.68 -1.62 11.50
CA PRO A 250 3.47 -2.01 12.88
C PRO A 250 2.41 -3.11 13.01
N SER A 251 2.76 -4.17 13.74
CA SER A 251 1.84 -5.26 14.05
C SER A 251 1.59 -5.32 15.54
N ASP A 252 0.32 -5.24 15.90
CA ASP A 252 -0.16 -5.40 17.28
C ASP A 252 -1.29 -6.44 17.33
N SER A 253 -1.74 -6.76 18.52
CA SER A 253 -2.84 -7.69 18.72
C SER A 253 -4.15 -7.25 18.03
N LYS A 254 -4.37 -5.93 17.88
CA LYS A 254 -5.55 -5.38 17.19
C LYS A 254 -5.48 -5.66 15.68
N ARG A 255 -4.28 -5.58 15.07
CA ARG A 255 -4.08 -5.94 13.66
C ARG A 255 -4.39 -7.42 13.42
N ILE A 256 -3.86 -8.31 14.27
CA ILE A 256 -4.10 -9.75 14.18
C ILE A 256 -5.61 -10.05 14.33
N ALA A 257 -6.26 -9.49 15.34
CA ALA A 257 -7.70 -9.64 15.54
C ALA A 257 -8.54 -9.12 14.36
N ARG A 258 -8.09 -8.02 13.71
CA ARG A 258 -8.72 -7.51 12.50
C ARG A 258 -8.61 -8.50 11.35
N ILE A 259 -7.42 -9.08 11.11
CA ILE A 259 -7.20 -10.11 10.09
C ILE A 259 -8.13 -11.31 10.34
N GLU A 260 -8.24 -11.78 11.58
CA GLU A 260 -9.19 -12.85 11.93
C GLU A 260 -10.63 -12.48 11.59
N SER A 261 -11.05 -11.26 11.90
CA SER A 261 -12.41 -10.78 11.65
C SER A 261 -12.80 -10.69 10.18
N ILE A 262 -11.86 -10.40 9.30
CA ILE A 262 -12.10 -10.30 7.84
C ILE A 262 -11.96 -11.64 7.12
N MET A 263 -11.35 -12.64 7.76
CA MET A 263 -11.03 -13.93 7.13
C MET A 263 -12.25 -14.61 6.47
N PRO A 264 -13.46 -14.63 7.06
CA PRO A 264 -14.64 -15.21 6.40
C PRO A 264 -14.98 -14.55 5.06
N ASN A 265 -14.69 -13.24 4.89
CA ASN A 265 -14.89 -12.53 3.63
C ASN A 265 -13.78 -12.85 2.63
N VAL A 266 -12.52 -12.89 3.08
CA VAL A 266 -11.36 -13.24 2.26
C VAL A 266 -11.51 -14.64 1.68
N LEU A 267 -11.96 -15.61 2.49
CA LEU A 267 -12.14 -17.01 2.06
C LEU A 267 -13.17 -17.19 0.93
N LYS A 268 -14.06 -16.24 0.68
CA LYS A 268 -14.95 -16.27 -0.48
C LYS A 268 -14.21 -16.20 -1.82
N TYR A 269 -12.99 -15.66 -1.81
CA TYR A 269 -12.11 -15.55 -2.97
C TYR A 269 -11.13 -16.72 -3.11
N TYR A 270 -10.98 -17.54 -2.08
CA TYR A 270 -10.06 -18.66 -2.08
C TYR A 270 -10.72 -19.94 -2.61
N LYS A 271 -10.21 -20.47 -3.72
CA LYS A 271 -10.72 -21.70 -4.34
C LYS A 271 -9.81 -22.92 -4.19
N GLY A 272 -8.68 -22.76 -3.48
CA GLY A 272 -7.66 -23.81 -3.33
C GLY A 272 -6.75 -23.96 -4.56
N GLU A 273 -5.68 -24.71 -4.39
CA GLU A 273 -4.78 -25.10 -5.50
C GLU A 273 -5.50 -26.12 -6.39
N GLY A 274 -5.94 -25.75 -7.56
CA GLY A 274 -6.53 -26.69 -8.52
C GLY A 274 -7.71 -26.19 -9.33
N MET A 275 -8.35 -25.08 -8.93
CA MET A 275 -9.54 -24.56 -9.62
C MET A 275 -9.30 -23.28 -10.44
N GLN A 276 -8.12 -23.15 -11.06
CA GLN A 276 -7.78 -21.94 -11.83
C GLN A 276 -8.55 -21.79 -13.16
N ASN A 277 -9.26 -22.82 -13.64
CA ASN A 277 -9.91 -22.78 -14.94
C ASN A 277 -11.36 -22.24 -14.95
N ASP A 278 -12.04 -22.18 -13.78
CA ASP A 278 -13.45 -21.74 -13.72
C ASP A 278 -13.62 -20.28 -13.24
N THR A 279 -12.53 -19.53 -13.15
CA THR A 279 -12.47 -18.23 -12.45
C THR A 279 -13.19 -17.10 -13.14
N LYS A 280 -13.48 -17.20 -14.45
CA LYS A 280 -14.09 -16.09 -15.22
C LYS A 280 -15.55 -15.80 -14.85
N GLU A 281 -16.30 -16.79 -14.42
CA GLU A 281 -17.76 -16.63 -14.22
C GLU A 281 -18.14 -16.33 -12.77
N SER A 282 -17.42 -16.89 -11.79
CA SER A 282 -17.74 -16.72 -10.37
C SER A 282 -17.23 -15.39 -9.78
N ILE A 283 -16.15 -14.82 -10.32
CA ILE A 283 -15.63 -13.50 -9.89
C ILE A 283 -16.57 -12.39 -10.38
N LYS A 284 -17.19 -12.53 -11.56
CA LYS A 284 -18.20 -11.57 -12.06
C LYS A 284 -19.40 -11.41 -11.13
N THR A 285 -19.83 -12.49 -10.48
CA THR A 285 -21.02 -12.47 -9.62
C THR A 285 -20.74 -11.92 -8.22
N GLN A 286 -19.49 -12.03 -7.72
CA GLN A 286 -19.11 -11.58 -6.38
C GLN A 286 -18.53 -10.16 -6.36
N ALA A 287 -17.89 -9.73 -7.44
CA ALA A 287 -17.27 -8.42 -7.56
C ALA A 287 -18.28 -7.27 -7.82
N ALA A 288 -19.55 -7.59 -8.11
CA ALA A 288 -20.60 -6.58 -8.29
C ALA A 288 -21.10 -5.96 -6.98
N ALA A 289 -20.69 -6.47 -5.82
CA ALA A 289 -20.97 -5.82 -4.54
C ALA A 289 -19.72 -5.05 -4.08
N PRO A 290 -19.80 -3.72 -3.90
CA PRO A 290 -18.72 -3.00 -3.23
C PRO A 290 -18.48 -3.70 -1.89
N LEU A 291 -17.20 -3.88 -1.52
CA LEU A 291 -16.85 -4.34 -0.18
C LEU A 291 -17.58 -3.40 0.79
N ARG A 292 -18.71 -3.83 1.33
CA ARG A 292 -19.41 -3.06 2.34
C ARG A 292 -18.45 -3.00 3.51
N SER A 293 -17.87 -1.82 3.71
CA SER A 293 -17.34 -1.43 5.01
C SER A 293 -18.38 -1.86 6.01
N GLY A 294 -18.03 -2.83 6.87
CA GLY A 294 -18.94 -3.30 7.91
C GLY A 294 -19.54 -2.07 8.57
N GLU A 295 -20.83 -2.07 8.75
CA GLU A 295 -21.63 -0.98 9.26
C GLU A 295 -20.84 -0.23 10.33
N THR A 296 -20.42 0.99 10.02
CA THR A 296 -19.95 1.95 11.00
C THR A 296 -21.14 2.27 11.90
N LYS A 297 -21.37 1.45 12.92
CA LYS A 297 -22.10 1.91 14.06
C LYS A 297 -21.34 3.11 14.62
N THR A 298 -21.97 4.27 14.43
CA THR A 298 -21.85 5.51 15.18
C THR A 298 -20.43 6.00 15.49
N SER A 299 -20.12 7.10 14.88
CA SER A 299 -19.11 8.11 15.23
C SER A 299 -19.24 8.61 16.68
N LYS A 300 -18.97 7.79 17.68
CA LYS A 300 -18.80 8.20 19.07
C LYS A 300 -17.86 7.20 19.73
N GLU A 301 -16.59 7.48 19.64
CA GLU A 301 -15.48 6.99 20.49
C GLU A 301 -14.15 6.92 19.70
N TRP A 302 -13.75 8.06 19.17
CA TRP A 302 -12.37 8.29 18.83
C TRP A 302 -11.95 9.62 19.44
N SER A 303 -11.79 9.64 20.77
CA SER A 303 -11.00 10.66 21.47
C SER A 303 -9.61 10.06 21.74
N PHE A 304 -8.60 10.71 21.21
CA PHE A 304 -7.15 10.71 21.40
C PHE A 304 -6.49 9.64 22.27
#